data_f868daed5d670769a9c70b6209739fe9
#
_entry.id   f868daed5d670769a9c70b6209739fe9
#
_cell.length_a   1.000
_cell.length_b   1.000
_cell.length_c   1.000
_cell.angle_alpha   90.00
_cell.angle_beta   90.00
_cell.angle_gamma   90.00
#
_symmetry.space_group_name_H-M   'P 1'
#
loop_
_entity.id
_entity.type
_entity.pdbx_description
1 polymer ?
#
loop_
_entity_poly.entity_id
_entity_poly.type
_entity_poly.pdbx_seq_one_letter_code
_entity_poly.pdbx_strand_id
1 'polypeptide(L)'
;MKYKELERVALRSLYTIRRIGIKTFIERKNTRYSRIDVIIIDETQEDRITINVLASNPSDFEMLTSALAYAETPLDEREEEKRYIIPLPHLTTSNGEQLFLTHQGNFFPCERNTGLRQTWKEKDLIHIPEEYRDFAVEIDEVGE
;
A
#
# COMPACT_ATOMS: atom_id res chain seq x y z
N MET A 1 4.50 -0.41 9.76
CA MET A 1 3.23 0.28 9.42
C MET A 1 3.27 0.77 7.98
N LYS A 2 2.22 0.53 7.25
CA LYS A 2 2.10 0.97 5.85
C LYS A 2 1.40 2.33 5.76
N TYR A 3 1.61 3.04 4.66
CA TYR A 3 1.05 4.37 4.46
C TYR A 3 -0.48 4.40 4.58
N LYS A 4 -1.17 3.41 4.04
CA LYS A 4 -2.64 3.34 4.15
C LYS A 4 -3.13 3.20 5.60
N GLU A 5 -2.38 2.53 6.44
CA GLU A 5 -2.70 2.45 7.87
C GLU A 5 -2.55 3.81 8.54
N LEU A 6 -1.47 4.53 8.19
CA LEU A 6 -1.23 5.88 8.68
C LEU A 6 -2.35 6.84 8.25
N GLU A 7 -2.79 6.74 6.99
CA GLU A 7 -3.93 7.53 6.50
C GLU A 7 -5.20 7.28 7.30
N ARG A 8 -5.49 6.03 7.62
CA ARG A 8 -6.68 5.67 8.42
C ARG A 8 -6.62 6.29 9.81
N VAL A 9 -5.46 6.24 10.45
CA VAL A 9 -5.27 6.86 11.78
C VAL A 9 -5.44 8.37 11.69
N ALA A 10 -4.86 9.01 10.67
CA ALA A 10 -4.97 10.45 10.47
C ALA A 10 -6.43 10.88 10.31
N LEU A 11 -7.18 10.21 9.45
CA LEU A 11 -8.60 10.51 9.25
C LEU A 11 -9.42 10.30 10.52
N ARG A 12 -9.18 9.21 11.23
CA ARG A 12 -9.86 8.91 12.50
C ARG A 12 -9.55 9.94 13.59
N SER A 13 -8.34 10.47 13.58
CA SER A 13 -7.86 11.44 14.56
C SER A 13 -8.11 12.89 14.15
N LEU A 14 -8.83 13.12 13.06
CA LEU A 14 -9.19 14.43 12.52
C LEU A 14 -7.99 15.25 12.04
N TYR A 15 -6.97 14.59 11.57
CA TYR A 15 -5.84 15.20 10.86
C TYR A 15 -6.03 15.05 9.36
N THR A 16 -5.41 15.93 8.59
CA THR A 16 -5.25 15.76 7.15
C THR A 16 -3.87 15.19 6.87
N ILE A 17 -3.75 14.36 5.86
CA ILE A 17 -2.48 13.75 5.46
C ILE A 17 -2.29 13.94 3.96
N ARG A 18 -1.07 14.31 3.55
CA ARG A 18 -0.73 14.48 2.14
C ARG A 18 0.76 14.27 1.93
N ARG A 19 1.11 13.77 0.77
CA ARG A 19 2.50 13.68 0.31
C ARG A 19 2.81 14.84 -0.62
N ILE A 20 3.93 15.50 -0.34
CA ILE A 20 4.45 16.58 -1.19
C ILE A 20 5.94 16.30 -1.42
N GLY A 21 6.30 15.92 -2.64
CA GLY A 21 7.69 15.56 -2.95
C GLY A 21 8.15 14.37 -2.12
N ILE A 22 9.22 14.56 -1.38
CA ILE A 22 9.85 13.50 -0.57
C ILE A 22 9.34 13.46 0.88
N LYS A 23 8.28 14.20 1.19
CA LYS A 23 7.79 14.31 2.57
C LYS A 23 6.29 14.04 2.66
N THR A 24 5.90 13.45 3.79
CA THR A 24 4.51 13.29 4.17
C THR A 24 4.19 14.29 5.27
N PHE A 25 3.13 15.07 5.08
CA PHE A 25 2.65 16.08 6.03
C PHE A 25 1.35 15.61 6.65
N ILE A 26 1.30 15.57 7.97
CA ILE A 26 0.10 15.30 8.75
C ILE A 26 -0.21 16.56 9.54
N GLU A 27 -1.33 17.20 9.25
CA GLU A 27 -1.65 18.53 9.74
C GLU A 27 -3.06 18.61 10.29
N ARG A 28 -3.26 19.52 11.25
CA ARG A 28 -4.59 19.99 11.65
C ARG A 28 -4.53 21.44 12.11
N LYS A 29 -5.63 22.17 11.92
CA LYS A 29 -5.81 23.47 12.56
C LYS A 29 -6.27 23.25 13.99
N ASN A 30 -5.47 23.72 14.94
CA ASN A 30 -5.82 23.71 16.34
C ASN A 30 -6.44 25.06 16.71
N THR A 31 -7.75 25.17 16.58
CA THR A 31 -8.47 26.44 16.79
C THR A 31 -8.44 26.90 18.23
N ARG A 32 -8.35 25.98 19.18
CA ARG A 32 -8.30 26.28 20.62
C ARG A 32 -7.06 27.11 20.98
N TYR A 33 -5.94 26.83 20.31
CA TYR A 33 -4.65 27.48 20.59
C TYR A 33 -4.16 28.34 19.43
N SER A 34 -5.01 28.57 18.42
CA SER A 34 -4.69 29.41 17.24
C SER A 34 -3.37 29.01 16.58
N ARG A 35 -3.17 27.68 16.37
CA ARG A 35 -1.94 27.14 15.77
C ARG A 35 -2.24 26.04 14.77
N ILE A 36 -1.24 25.72 13.98
CA ILE A 36 -1.25 24.54 13.11
C ILE A 36 -0.36 23.48 13.74
N ASP A 37 -0.93 22.33 14.04
CA ASP A 37 -0.17 21.16 14.47
C ASP A 37 0.28 20.42 13.22
N VAL A 38 1.56 20.06 13.16
CA VAL A 38 2.14 19.41 12.00
C VAL A 38 3.13 18.32 12.38
N ILE A 39 3.07 17.21 11.64
CA ILE A 39 4.05 16.13 11.68
C ILE A 39 4.59 16.01 10.27
N ILE A 40 5.91 15.97 10.12
CA ILE A 40 6.57 15.84 8.82
C ILE A 40 7.45 14.59 8.85
N ILE A 41 7.19 13.67 7.94
CA ILE A 41 7.94 12.42 7.84
C ILE A 41 8.71 12.40 6.51
N ASP A 42 10.00 12.09 6.59
CA ASP A 42 10.85 11.95 5.40
C ASP A 42 10.57 10.60 4.75
N GLU A 43 10.20 10.61 3.47
CA GLU A 43 9.91 9.40 2.71
C GLU A 43 11.17 8.80 2.04
N THR A 44 12.33 9.42 2.26
CA THR A 44 13.60 8.96 1.71
C THR A 44 14.56 8.41 2.77
N GLN A 45 14.24 8.60 4.04
CA GLN A 45 15.09 8.17 5.16
C GLN A 45 14.25 7.59 6.28
N GLU A 46 14.71 6.48 6.83
CA GLU A 46 14.11 5.90 8.02
C GLU A 46 14.44 6.75 9.25
N ASP A 47 13.58 6.67 10.24
CA ASP A 47 13.76 7.32 11.56
C ASP A 47 13.91 8.84 11.51
N ARG A 48 13.41 9.48 10.45
CA ARG A 48 13.44 10.93 10.32
C ARG A 48 12.02 11.51 10.34
N ILE A 49 11.72 12.21 11.42
CA ILE A 49 10.40 12.81 11.67
C ILE A 49 10.56 14.12 12.42
N THR A 50 9.73 15.11 12.06
CA THR A 50 9.61 16.36 12.77
C THR A 50 8.20 16.48 13.34
N ILE A 51 8.09 16.74 14.63
CA ILE A 51 6.80 16.82 15.32
C ILE A 51 6.66 18.21 15.94
N ASN A 52 5.57 18.89 15.59
CA ASN A 52 5.16 20.14 16.19
C ASN A 52 3.65 20.09 16.43
N VAL A 53 3.26 19.33 17.44
CA VAL A 53 1.87 19.06 17.80
C VAL A 53 1.69 19.34 19.30
N LEU A 54 0.65 20.09 19.64
CA LEU A 54 0.20 20.23 21.01
C LEU A 54 -0.83 19.12 21.30
N ALA A 55 -0.35 18.03 21.86
CA ALA A 55 -1.20 16.88 22.18
C ALA A 55 -2.08 17.19 23.39
N SER A 56 -3.39 17.00 23.28
CA SER A 56 -4.34 17.36 24.32
C SER A 56 -5.42 16.30 24.56
N ASN A 57 -5.42 15.20 23.80
CA ASN A 57 -6.40 14.13 23.96
C ASN A 57 -5.83 12.77 23.48
N PRO A 58 -6.51 11.64 23.77
CA PRO A 58 -6.03 10.32 23.36
C PRO A 58 -5.80 10.16 21.85
N SER A 59 -6.62 10.81 21.01
CA SER A 59 -6.45 10.76 19.56
C SER A 59 -5.13 11.38 19.10
N ASP A 60 -4.67 12.44 19.77
CA ASP A 60 -3.40 13.06 19.47
C ASP A 60 -2.24 12.13 19.78
N PHE A 61 -2.30 11.43 20.91
CA PHE A 61 -1.29 10.44 21.28
C PHE A 61 -1.28 9.25 20.32
N GLU A 62 -2.45 8.81 19.88
CA GLU A 62 -2.55 7.75 18.87
C GLU A 62 -1.92 8.19 17.55
N MET A 63 -2.18 9.43 17.11
CA MET A 63 -1.59 9.97 15.89
C MET A 63 -0.07 10.05 15.99
N LEU A 64 0.46 10.56 17.11
CA LEU A 64 1.90 10.64 17.33
C LEU A 64 2.56 9.24 17.35
N THR A 65 1.97 8.31 18.07
CA THR A 65 2.47 6.91 18.14
C THR A 65 2.50 6.27 16.75
N SER A 66 1.44 6.45 15.98
CA SER A 66 1.35 5.89 14.63
C SER A 66 2.34 6.55 13.67
N ALA A 67 2.52 7.87 13.77
CA ALA A 67 3.50 8.58 12.95
C ALA A 67 4.94 8.12 13.25
N LEU A 68 5.25 7.92 14.52
CA LEU A 68 6.56 7.38 14.94
C LEU A 68 6.76 5.95 14.41
N ALA A 69 5.75 5.10 14.53
CA ALA A 69 5.80 3.73 14.01
C ALA A 69 6.02 3.70 12.50
N TYR A 70 5.35 4.59 11.77
CA TYR A 70 5.54 4.71 10.33
C TYR A 70 6.95 5.19 9.97
N ALA A 71 7.45 6.22 10.67
CA ALA A 71 8.80 6.74 10.43
C ALA A 71 9.90 5.70 10.70
N GLU A 72 9.68 4.78 11.65
CA GLU A 72 10.59 3.68 11.94
C GLU A 72 10.50 2.55 10.91
N THR A 73 9.42 2.49 10.13
CA THR A 73 9.21 1.42 9.16
C THR A 73 10.20 1.54 8.00
N PRO A 74 10.87 0.44 7.60
CA PRO A 74 11.73 0.44 6.43
C PRO A 74 11.04 0.99 5.20
N LEU A 75 11.75 1.75 4.38
CA LEU A 75 11.17 2.47 3.23
C LEU A 75 10.42 1.55 2.28
N ASP A 76 10.95 0.36 2.01
CA ASP A 76 10.36 -0.62 1.10
C ASP A 76 9.10 -1.30 1.68
N GLU A 77 8.87 -1.16 2.99
CA GLU A 77 7.71 -1.74 3.67
C GLU A 77 6.59 -0.72 3.92
N ARG A 78 6.81 0.56 3.62
CA ARG A 78 5.81 1.62 3.84
C ARG A 78 4.65 1.61 2.85
N GLU A 79 4.88 1.12 1.64
CA GLU A 79 3.87 1.06 0.59
C GLU A 79 3.18 -0.30 0.56
N GLU A 80 1.92 -0.30 0.11
CA GLU A 80 1.26 -1.54 -0.24
C GLU A 80 1.97 -2.17 -1.43
N GLU A 81 2.20 -3.48 -1.36
CA GLU A 81 2.74 -4.20 -2.50
C GLU A 81 1.65 -4.33 -3.57
N LYS A 82 1.96 -3.84 -4.77
CA LYS A 82 1.09 -4.06 -5.92
C LYS A 82 1.16 -5.51 -6.33
N ARG A 83 -0.02 -6.10 -6.58
CA ARG A 83 -0.13 -7.46 -7.08
C ARG A 83 -0.86 -7.48 -8.40
N TYR A 84 -0.52 -8.46 -9.21
CA TYR A 84 -1.02 -8.60 -10.57
C TYR A 84 -1.52 -10.00 -10.81
N ILE A 85 -2.56 -10.13 -11.63
CA ILE A 85 -2.98 -11.39 -12.25
C ILE A 85 -2.74 -11.26 -13.75
N ILE A 86 -2.57 -12.38 -14.42
CA ILE A 86 -2.34 -12.40 -15.85
C ILE A 86 -3.44 -13.23 -16.52
N PRO A 87 -4.56 -12.59 -16.92
CA PRO A 87 -5.57 -13.27 -17.71
C PRO A 87 -4.99 -13.65 -19.08
N LEU A 88 -5.31 -14.84 -19.55
CA LEU A 88 -4.84 -15.30 -20.84
C LEU A 88 -5.97 -15.08 -21.86
N PRO A 89 -5.90 -14.03 -22.70
CA PRO A 89 -6.94 -13.74 -23.66
C PRO A 89 -7.18 -14.94 -24.59
N HIS A 90 -8.43 -15.17 -24.92
CA HIS A 90 -8.86 -16.26 -25.80
C HIS A 90 -8.72 -17.68 -25.22
N LEU A 91 -8.27 -17.81 -23.97
CA LEU A 91 -8.23 -19.09 -23.28
C LEU A 91 -9.32 -19.13 -22.22
N THR A 92 -10.32 -19.93 -22.43
CA THR A 92 -11.44 -20.12 -21.52
C THR A 92 -11.68 -21.60 -21.27
N THR A 93 -12.35 -21.92 -20.15
CA THR A 93 -12.83 -23.27 -19.89
C THR A 93 -13.99 -23.60 -20.85
N SER A 94 -14.42 -24.88 -20.88
CA SER A 94 -15.60 -25.29 -21.63
C SER A 94 -16.87 -24.53 -21.19
N ASN A 95 -16.90 -23.98 -19.98
CA ASN A 95 -18.01 -23.19 -19.45
C ASN A 95 -17.88 -21.69 -19.74
N GLY A 96 -16.84 -21.27 -20.47
CA GLY A 96 -16.60 -19.87 -20.78
C GLY A 96 -15.87 -19.07 -19.71
N GLU A 97 -15.34 -19.70 -18.67
CA GLU A 97 -14.58 -19.03 -17.63
C GLU A 97 -13.17 -18.68 -18.10
N GLN A 98 -12.71 -17.48 -17.74
CA GLN A 98 -11.38 -17.00 -18.08
C GLN A 98 -10.29 -17.83 -17.42
N LEU A 99 -9.26 -18.19 -18.18
CA LEU A 99 -8.05 -18.82 -17.65
C LEU A 99 -6.97 -17.78 -17.36
N PHE A 100 -6.15 -18.07 -16.36
CA PHE A 100 -5.08 -17.21 -15.89
C PHE A 100 -3.75 -17.94 -15.90
N LEU A 101 -2.67 -17.19 -16.09
CA LEU A 101 -1.33 -17.74 -15.98
C LEU A 101 -1.11 -18.22 -14.55
N THR A 102 -0.68 -19.45 -14.42
CA THR A 102 -0.47 -20.14 -13.15
C THR A 102 0.93 -20.74 -13.13
N HIS A 103 1.56 -20.79 -11.96
CA HIS A 103 2.87 -21.40 -11.80
C HIS A 103 2.85 -22.45 -10.69
N GLN A 104 3.20 -23.69 -11.06
CA GLN A 104 3.45 -24.78 -10.10
C GLN A 104 4.52 -25.69 -10.71
N GLY A 105 5.79 -25.30 -10.49
CA GLY A 105 6.92 -25.94 -11.17
C GLY A 105 7.14 -25.46 -12.60
N ASN A 106 6.06 -25.19 -13.33
CA ASN A 106 6.07 -24.60 -14.67
C ASN A 106 4.86 -23.68 -14.83
N PHE A 107 4.85 -22.90 -15.92
CA PHE A 107 3.70 -22.04 -16.25
C PHE A 107 2.65 -22.83 -17.01
N PHE A 108 1.39 -22.65 -16.64
CA PHE A 108 0.25 -23.27 -17.32
C PHE A 108 -1.02 -22.43 -17.12
N PRO A 109 -2.01 -22.54 -18.01
CA PRO A 109 -3.29 -21.86 -17.84
C PRO A 109 -4.19 -22.63 -16.87
N CYS A 110 -4.86 -21.89 -15.98
CA CYS A 110 -5.81 -22.46 -15.04
C CYS A 110 -6.87 -21.41 -14.67
N GLU A 111 -8.05 -21.87 -14.32
CA GLU A 111 -9.08 -20.99 -13.74
C GLU A 111 -8.61 -20.44 -12.38
N ARG A 112 -9.26 -19.39 -11.88
CA ARG A 112 -8.91 -18.83 -10.58
C ARG A 112 -9.03 -19.87 -9.48
N ASN A 113 -7.91 -20.10 -8.80
CA ASN A 113 -7.81 -21.09 -7.72
C ASN A 113 -6.87 -20.52 -6.64
N THR A 114 -7.40 -20.28 -5.44
CA THR A 114 -6.64 -19.71 -4.33
C THR A 114 -5.53 -20.63 -3.83
N GLY A 115 -5.58 -21.91 -4.13
CA GLY A 115 -4.52 -22.86 -3.77
C GLY A 115 -3.32 -22.86 -4.70
N LEU A 116 -3.38 -22.13 -5.81
CA LEU A 116 -2.33 -22.07 -6.82
C LEU A 116 -1.74 -20.67 -6.92
N ARG A 117 -0.48 -20.57 -7.36
CA ARG A 117 0.18 -19.30 -7.58
C ARG A 117 -0.32 -18.66 -8.88
N GLN A 118 -1.18 -17.68 -8.75
CA GLN A 118 -1.77 -16.93 -9.86
C GLN A 118 -1.65 -15.41 -9.68
N THR A 119 -1.02 -14.97 -8.59
CA THR A 119 -0.76 -13.55 -8.33
C THR A 119 0.75 -13.31 -8.29
N TRP A 120 1.14 -12.14 -8.77
CA TRP A 120 2.54 -11.78 -8.95
C TRP A 120 2.79 -10.39 -8.38
N LYS A 121 3.93 -10.23 -7.69
CA LYS A 121 4.41 -8.91 -7.28
C LYS A 121 5.04 -8.22 -8.49
N GLU A 122 5.08 -6.88 -8.46
CA GLU A 122 5.68 -6.11 -9.57
C GLU A 122 7.10 -6.58 -9.90
N LYS A 123 7.92 -6.84 -8.87
CA LYS A 123 9.29 -7.33 -9.03
C LYS A 123 9.38 -8.72 -9.67
N ASP A 124 8.34 -9.53 -9.51
CA ASP A 124 8.31 -10.89 -10.05
C ASP A 124 7.88 -10.94 -11.52
N LEU A 125 7.30 -9.85 -12.04
CA LEU A 125 6.88 -9.78 -13.43
C LEU A 125 8.04 -9.93 -14.42
N ILE A 126 9.24 -9.55 -14.03
CA ILE A 126 10.44 -9.70 -14.89
C ILE A 126 10.80 -11.15 -15.15
N HIS A 127 10.36 -12.06 -14.28
CA HIS A 127 10.60 -13.51 -14.41
C HIS A 127 9.51 -14.22 -15.22
N ILE A 128 8.45 -13.50 -15.58
CA ILE A 128 7.38 -14.04 -16.42
C ILE A 128 7.76 -13.85 -17.89
N PRO A 129 7.51 -14.84 -18.76
CA PRO A 129 7.76 -14.68 -20.19
C PRO A 129 7.15 -13.39 -20.73
N GLU A 130 7.93 -12.67 -21.53
CA GLU A 130 7.55 -11.36 -22.06
C GLU A 130 6.18 -11.36 -22.76
N GLU A 131 5.87 -12.43 -23.46
CA GLU A 131 4.61 -12.61 -24.19
C GLU A 131 3.36 -12.55 -23.27
N TYR A 132 3.52 -12.82 -21.97
CA TYR A 132 2.42 -12.79 -21.00
C TYR A 132 2.39 -11.51 -20.16
N ARG A 133 3.50 -10.78 -20.06
CA ARG A 133 3.61 -9.58 -19.22
C ARG A 133 2.62 -8.48 -19.62
N ASP A 134 2.37 -8.33 -20.91
CA ASP A 134 1.48 -7.30 -21.44
C ASP A 134 0.03 -7.48 -21.00
N PHE A 135 -0.33 -8.68 -20.55
CA PHE A 135 -1.68 -9.00 -20.07
C PHE A 135 -1.84 -8.81 -18.57
N ALA A 136 -0.77 -8.43 -17.85
CA ALA A 136 -0.83 -8.25 -16.42
C ALA A 136 -1.80 -7.13 -16.03
N VAL A 137 -2.69 -7.44 -15.10
CA VAL A 137 -3.69 -6.49 -14.58
C VAL A 137 -3.50 -6.36 -13.08
N GLU A 138 -3.39 -5.14 -12.59
CA GLU A 138 -3.29 -4.87 -11.16
C GLU A 138 -4.59 -5.25 -10.46
N ILE A 139 -4.46 -5.95 -9.33
CA ILE A 139 -5.60 -6.31 -8.50
C ILE A 139 -5.47 -5.68 -7.11
N ASP A 140 -6.61 -5.32 -6.54
CA ASP A 140 -6.67 -4.90 -5.15
C ASP A 140 -6.82 -6.14 -4.26
N GLU A 141 -5.85 -6.33 -3.36
CA GLU A 141 -5.98 -7.34 -2.33
C GLU A 141 -6.80 -6.79 -1.17
N VAL A 142 -8.11 -6.72 -1.36
CA VAL A 142 -9.01 -6.24 -0.33
C VAL A 142 -9.45 -7.42 0.54
N GLY A 143 -9.01 -7.40 1.80
CA GLY A 143 -9.63 -8.19 2.85
C GLY A 143 -9.39 -9.70 2.82
N GLU A 144 -8.31 -10.13 2.25
CA GLU A 144 -7.87 -11.50 2.43
C GLU A 144 -7.02 -11.67 3.67
#